data_ff1a7abcb3aa46f8d7ecf31e9777ff12
#
_entry.id   ff1a7abcb3aa46f8d7ecf31e9777ff12
#
_cell.length_a   1.000
_cell.length_b   1.000
_cell.length_c   1.000
_cell.angle_alpha   90.00
_cell.angle_beta   90.00
_cell.angle_gamma   90.00
#
_symmetry.space_group_name_H-M   'P 1'
#
loop_
_entity.id
_entity.type
_entity.pdbx_description
1 polymer ?
#
loop_
_entity_poly.entity_id
_entity_poly.type
_entity_poly.pdbx_seq_one_letter_code
_entity_poly.pdbx_strand_id
1 'polypeptide(L)'
;MKPEKADVALQIMRDEVEALTKGCDPDKLAKVKEYLLKNHADQLKQNNYWISVIDMWRYQSVDLHKNYEELVNAQTPESIAAFVKDVLKAGNCAEVIMMPAE
;
A
#
# COMPACT_ATOMS: atom_id res chain seq x y z
N MET A 1 6.22 -21.05 -3.25
CA MET A 1 7.68 -20.89 -2.99
C MET A 1 8.22 -22.15 -2.34
N LYS A 2 9.41 -22.58 -2.71
CA LYS A 2 10.03 -23.75 -2.07
C LYS A 2 10.43 -23.41 -0.62
N PRO A 3 10.20 -24.29 0.36
CA PRO A 3 10.54 -24.04 1.77
C PRO A 3 11.99 -23.60 1.99
N GLU A 4 12.91 -24.20 1.24
CA GLU A 4 14.36 -23.93 1.29
C GLU A 4 14.75 -22.46 0.95
N LYS A 5 13.85 -21.73 0.28
CA LYS A 5 14.07 -20.33 -0.13
C LYS A 5 13.30 -19.32 0.73
N ALA A 6 12.63 -19.76 1.79
CA ALA A 6 11.80 -18.89 2.61
C ALA A 6 12.63 -17.77 3.27
N ASP A 7 13.78 -18.11 3.84
CA ASP A 7 14.64 -17.15 4.52
C ASP A 7 15.19 -16.07 3.55
N VAL A 8 15.59 -16.50 2.34
CA VAL A 8 16.08 -15.59 1.30
C VAL A 8 14.96 -14.64 0.86
N ALA A 9 13.75 -15.15 0.67
CA ALA A 9 12.60 -14.34 0.29
C ALA A 9 12.23 -13.31 1.38
N LEU A 10 12.27 -13.71 2.65
CA LEU A 10 12.04 -12.79 3.77
C LEU A 10 13.09 -11.69 3.83
N GLN A 11 14.36 -12.03 3.61
CA GLN A 11 15.42 -11.04 3.60
C GLN A 11 15.23 -10.03 2.47
N ILE A 12 14.87 -10.49 1.27
CA ILE A 12 14.57 -9.62 0.14
C ILE A 12 13.40 -8.68 0.45
N MET A 13 12.33 -9.19 1.07
CA MET A 13 11.19 -8.36 1.47
C MET A 13 11.58 -7.27 2.47
N ARG A 14 12.41 -7.59 3.46
CA ARG A 14 12.92 -6.60 4.42
C ARG A 14 13.77 -5.54 3.76
N ASP A 15 14.70 -5.96 2.89
CA ASP A 15 15.59 -5.06 2.16
C ASP A 15 14.80 -4.10 1.26
N GLU A 16 13.75 -4.58 0.60
CA GLU A 16 12.86 -3.74 -0.23
C GLU A 16 12.08 -2.72 0.60
N VAL A 17 11.58 -3.11 1.77
CA VAL A 17 10.89 -2.19 2.68
C VAL A 17 11.85 -1.11 3.19
N GLU A 18 13.08 -1.47 3.54
CA GLU A 18 14.10 -0.51 3.93
C GLU A 18 14.50 0.43 2.77
N ALA A 19 14.58 -0.09 1.56
CA ALA A 19 14.88 0.70 0.37
C ALA A 19 13.82 1.80 0.14
N LEU A 20 12.55 1.54 0.44
CA LEU A 20 11.49 2.55 0.35
C LEU A 20 11.68 3.72 1.30
N THR A 21 12.43 3.55 2.39
CA THR A 21 12.75 4.67 3.31
C THR A 21 13.67 5.72 2.69
N LYS A 22 14.38 5.35 1.64
CA LYS A 22 15.29 6.23 0.87
C LYS A 22 14.58 6.96 -0.27
N GLY A 23 13.35 6.60 -0.55
CA GLY A 23 12.53 7.11 -1.64
C GLY A 23 12.13 6.00 -2.61
N CYS A 24 11.03 6.19 -3.32
CA CYS A 24 10.62 5.28 -4.38
C CYS A 24 11.03 5.85 -5.75
N ASP A 25 11.10 4.94 -6.74
CA ASP A 25 11.35 5.31 -8.12
C ASP A 25 10.21 6.18 -8.67
N PRO A 26 10.47 7.41 -9.15
CA PRO A 26 9.43 8.29 -9.68
C PRO A 26 8.64 7.67 -10.83
N ASP A 27 9.25 6.88 -11.68
CA ASP A 27 8.58 6.23 -12.81
C ASP A 27 7.62 5.15 -12.35
N LYS A 28 7.99 4.39 -11.33
CA LYS A 28 7.10 3.40 -10.69
C LYS A 28 5.93 4.07 -10.01
N LEU A 29 6.17 5.18 -9.32
CA LEU A 29 5.12 5.96 -8.67
C LEU A 29 4.13 6.52 -9.70
N ALA A 30 4.62 7.04 -10.83
CA ALA A 30 3.77 7.54 -11.90
C ALA A 30 2.84 6.45 -12.45
N LYS A 31 3.36 5.25 -12.68
CA LYS A 31 2.56 4.10 -13.13
C LYS A 31 1.51 3.68 -12.11
N VAL A 32 1.85 3.69 -10.84
CA VAL A 32 0.89 3.38 -9.76
C VAL A 32 -0.21 4.43 -9.70
N LYS A 33 0.10 5.70 -9.81
CA LYS A 33 -0.89 6.80 -9.85
C LYS A 33 -1.85 6.63 -11.02
N GLU A 34 -1.33 6.40 -12.21
CA GLU A 34 -2.14 6.16 -13.40
C GLU A 34 -3.08 4.96 -13.21
N TYR A 35 -2.55 3.87 -12.69
CA TYR A 35 -3.35 2.67 -12.39
C TYR A 35 -4.47 2.97 -11.39
N LEU A 36 -4.16 3.66 -10.29
CA LEU A 36 -5.14 3.98 -9.26
C LEU A 36 -6.25 4.89 -9.78
N LEU A 37 -5.91 5.90 -10.56
CA LEU A 37 -6.90 6.82 -11.13
C LEU A 37 -7.81 6.12 -12.13
N LYS A 38 -7.24 5.28 -13.00
CA LYS A 38 -8.00 4.49 -13.96
C LYS A 38 -8.92 3.49 -13.26
N ASN A 39 -8.41 2.77 -12.28
CA ASN A 39 -9.18 1.81 -11.50
C ASN A 39 -10.30 2.50 -10.70
N HIS A 40 -10.04 3.69 -10.17
CA HIS A 40 -11.05 4.47 -9.47
C HIS A 40 -12.24 4.83 -10.37
N ALA A 41 -12.00 5.24 -11.60
CA ALA A 41 -13.06 5.53 -12.56
C ALA A 41 -13.95 4.30 -12.84
N ASP A 42 -13.38 3.11 -12.86
CA ASP A 42 -14.14 1.87 -13.01
C ASP A 42 -14.86 1.47 -11.71
N GLN A 43 -14.25 1.70 -10.56
CA GLN A 43 -14.87 1.44 -9.25
C GLN A 43 -16.11 2.28 -9.00
N LEU A 44 -16.17 3.51 -9.47
CA LEU A 44 -17.34 4.39 -9.35
C LEU A 44 -18.61 3.78 -9.94
N LYS A 45 -18.49 2.83 -10.86
CA LYS A 45 -19.61 2.11 -11.48
C LYS A 45 -20.06 0.88 -10.67
N GLN A 46 -19.33 0.52 -9.63
CA GLN A 46 -19.57 -0.70 -8.85
C GLN A 46 -20.25 -0.39 -7.52
N ASN A 47 -21.32 -1.10 -7.22
CA ASN A 47 -22.06 -0.94 -5.97
C ASN A 47 -21.20 -1.23 -4.74
N ASN A 48 -20.32 -2.22 -4.82
CA ASN A 48 -19.43 -2.59 -3.72
C ASN A 48 -18.51 -1.45 -3.28
N TYR A 49 -18.07 -0.63 -4.23
CA TYR A 49 -17.26 0.56 -3.92
C TYR A 49 -18.05 1.53 -3.01
N TRP A 50 -19.29 1.85 -3.37
CA TRP A 50 -20.12 2.77 -2.61
C TRP A 50 -20.51 2.23 -1.25
N ILE A 51 -20.79 0.93 -1.16
CA ILE A 51 -21.05 0.27 0.12
C ILE A 51 -19.83 0.41 1.05
N SER A 52 -18.62 0.16 0.54
CA SER A 52 -17.38 0.31 1.31
C SER A 52 -17.12 1.75 1.75
N VAL A 53 -17.38 2.72 0.89
CA VAL A 53 -17.23 4.16 1.21
C VAL A 53 -18.21 4.56 2.33
N ILE A 54 -19.47 4.18 2.23
CA ILE A 54 -20.51 4.48 3.23
C ILE A 54 -20.18 3.80 4.57
N ASP A 55 -19.75 2.55 4.53
CA ASP A 55 -19.38 1.78 5.70
C ASP A 55 -18.22 2.43 6.46
N MET A 56 -17.17 2.80 5.75
CA MET A 56 -16.01 3.46 6.33
C MET A 56 -16.37 4.82 6.92
N TRP A 57 -17.21 5.59 6.26
CA TRP A 57 -17.71 6.86 6.77
C TRP A 57 -18.52 6.68 8.05
N ARG A 58 -19.37 5.65 8.09
CA ARG A 58 -20.24 5.38 9.24
C ARG A 58 -19.47 4.89 10.47
N TYR A 59 -18.50 3.99 10.27
CA TYR A 59 -17.75 3.37 11.38
C TYR A 59 -16.56 4.22 11.84
N GLN A 60 -15.85 4.83 10.93
CA GLN A 60 -14.61 5.55 11.24
C GLN A 60 -14.71 7.06 11.01
N SER A 61 -15.84 7.55 10.53
CA SER A 61 -16.04 8.96 10.16
C SER A 61 -15.01 9.46 9.13
N VAL A 62 -14.53 8.57 8.27
CA VAL A 62 -13.58 8.86 7.21
C VAL A 62 -14.26 8.77 5.85
N ASP A 63 -14.19 9.84 5.08
CA ASP A 63 -14.67 9.87 3.70
C ASP A 63 -13.54 9.51 2.74
N LEU A 64 -13.52 8.25 2.29
CA LEU A 64 -12.49 7.74 1.37
C LEU A 64 -12.68 8.22 -0.07
N HIS A 65 -13.88 8.70 -0.42
CA HIS A 65 -14.16 9.18 -1.78
C HIS A 65 -13.75 10.62 -1.98
N LYS A 66 -13.88 11.44 -0.93
CA LYS A 66 -13.59 12.87 -1.00
C LYS A 66 -12.11 13.11 -1.28
N ASN A 67 -11.85 13.93 -2.31
CA ASN A 67 -10.50 14.32 -2.71
C ASN A 67 -9.57 13.15 -3.08
N TYR A 68 -10.12 12.00 -3.49
CA TYR A 68 -9.32 10.83 -3.84
C TYR A 68 -8.29 11.12 -4.93
N GLU A 69 -8.73 11.75 -6.03
CA GLU A 69 -7.84 12.08 -7.15
C GLU A 69 -6.78 13.10 -6.76
N GLU A 70 -7.14 14.12 -5.99
CA GLU A 70 -6.20 15.12 -5.49
C GLU A 70 -5.14 14.49 -4.59
N LEU A 71 -5.56 13.62 -3.67
CA LEU A 71 -4.66 12.92 -2.76
C LEU A 71 -3.69 11.99 -3.50
N VAL A 72 -4.17 11.26 -4.51
CA VAL A 72 -3.32 10.39 -5.33
C VAL A 72 -2.29 11.21 -6.11
N ASN A 73 -2.71 12.33 -6.70
CA ASN A 73 -1.82 13.20 -7.46
C ASN A 73 -0.80 13.95 -6.57
N ALA A 74 -1.17 14.25 -5.34
CA ALA A 74 -0.31 14.93 -4.38
C ALA A 74 0.81 14.05 -3.81
N GLN A 75 0.76 12.73 -3.99
CA GLN A 75 1.79 11.84 -3.49
C GLN A 75 3.11 12.04 -4.22
N THR A 76 4.20 12.15 -3.47
CA THR A 76 5.56 12.28 -3.96
C THR A 76 6.44 11.13 -3.45
N PRO A 77 7.59 10.83 -4.08
CA PRO A 77 8.53 9.85 -3.55
C PRO A 77 8.95 10.14 -2.11
N GLU A 78 9.11 11.42 -1.78
CA GLU A 78 9.49 11.88 -0.43
C GLU A 78 8.39 11.63 0.59
N SER A 79 7.12 11.87 0.24
CA SER A 79 5.99 11.63 1.14
C SER A 79 5.82 10.14 1.46
N ILE A 80 6.02 9.28 0.47
CA ILE A 80 5.99 7.82 0.65
C ILE A 80 7.15 7.37 1.54
N ALA A 81 8.36 7.88 1.31
CA ALA A 81 9.52 7.57 2.12
C ALA A 81 9.32 8.00 3.59
N ALA A 82 8.76 9.17 3.82
CA ALA A 82 8.44 9.66 5.16
C ALA A 82 7.42 8.77 5.87
N PHE A 83 6.36 8.36 5.16
CA PHE A 83 5.34 7.46 5.70
C PHE A 83 5.94 6.09 6.08
N VAL A 84 6.76 5.49 5.20
CA VAL A 84 7.40 4.20 5.48
C VAL A 84 8.37 4.30 6.67
N LYS A 85 9.12 5.39 6.79
CA LYS A 85 9.99 5.66 7.95
C LYS A 85 9.19 5.71 9.25
N ASP A 86 8.05 6.40 9.25
CA ASP A 86 7.20 6.50 10.43
C ASP A 86 6.61 5.15 10.84
N VAL A 87 6.18 4.34 9.87
CA VAL A 87 5.68 2.99 10.11
C VAL A 87 6.75 2.07 10.70
N LEU A 88 7.97 2.10 10.15
CA LEU A 88 9.08 1.29 10.66
C LEU A 88 9.54 1.76 12.04
N LYS A 89 9.51 3.07 12.29
CA LYS A 89 9.90 3.65 13.58
C LYS A 89 8.94 3.28 14.70
N ALA A 90 7.67 3.04 14.40
CA ALA A 90 6.68 2.56 15.37
C ALA A 90 7.01 1.16 15.90
N GLY A 91 7.79 0.37 15.18
CA GLY A 91 8.28 -0.94 15.62
C GLY A 91 7.24 -2.07 15.69
N ASN A 92 6.01 -1.81 15.26
CA ASN A 92 4.94 -2.82 15.24
C ASN A 92 4.99 -3.62 13.95
N CYS A 93 5.75 -4.71 13.96
CA CYS A 93 5.87 -5.62 12.84
C CYS A 93 5.50 -7.03 13.26
N ALA A 94 4.62 -7.70 12.50
CA ALA A 94 4.31 -9.10 12.67
C ALA A 94 4.71 -9.87 11.41
N GLU A 95 5.51 -10.91 11.57
CA GLU A 95 5.90 -11.82 10.50
C GLU A 95 5.23 -13.18 10.73
N VAL A 96 4.46 -13.65 9.76
CA VAL A 96 3.81 -14.94 9.78
C VAL A 96 4.28 -15.76 8.59
N ILE A 97 4.87 -16.92 8.88
CA ILE A 97 5.40 -17.84 7.87
C ILE A 97 4.60 -19.13 7.93
N MET A 98 3.94 -19.44 6.82
CA MET A 98 3.23 -20.70 6.67
C MET A 98 4.12 -21.67 5.88
N MET A 99 4.52 -22.76 6.53
CA MET A 99 5.29 -23.84 5.92
C MET A 99 4.38 -25.04 5.66
N PRO A 100 4.63 -25.81 4.60
CA PRO A 100 3.91 -27.06 4.40
C PRO A 100 4.18 -28.03 5.57
N ALA A 101 3.16 -28.75 5.99
CA ALA A 101 3.34 -29.84 6.94
C ALA A 101 4.17 -30.95 6.28
N GLU A 102 5.10 -31.56 7.03
CA GLU A 102 5.83 -32.75 6.60
C GLU A 102 4.92 -33.97 6.53
#